data_8fa43c38e90b314d1d9762a0b51f3759
#
_entry.id   8fa43c38e90b314d1d9762a0b51f3759
#
_cell.length_a   1.000
_cell.length_b   1.000
_cell.length_c   1.000
_cell.angle_alpha   90.00
_cell.angle_beta   90.00
_cell.angle_gamma   90.00
#
_symmetry.space_group_name_H-M   'P 1'
#
loop_
_entity.id
_entity.type
_entity.pdbx_description
1 polymer ?
#
loop_
_entity_poly.entity_id
_entity_poly.type
_entity_poly.pdbx_seq_one_letter_code
_entity_poly.pdbx_strand_id
1 'polypeptide(L)'
;MSIVANEPEVTLDIARDLGLLKEEYELIKTIMGRNPNFTEISIYAVMWSEHCSYKNSIKWLKTLPREGSGLLAKAGEENAGLIDIGNGWACAFKIESHNHPSAIEPYQCAATCLGGIHRDIFTMGARPIAA
;
A
#
# COMPACT_ATOMS: atom_id res chain seq x y z
N MET A 1 7.88 -35.11 0.68
CA MET A 1 7.81 -34.85 2.14
C MET A 1 7.15 -33.51 2.31
N SER A 2 5.86 -33.46 2.67
CA SER A 2 5.18 -32.21 3.00
C SER A 2 5.64 -31.80 4.40
N ILE A 3 6.35 -30.70 4.49
CA ILE A 3 6.61 -30.03 5.76
C ILE A 3 5.26 -29.45 6.17
N VAL A 4 4.51 -30.17 7.00
CA VAL A 4 3.37 -29.60 7.71
C VAL A 4 3.99 -28.70 8.77
N ALA A 5 4.09 -27.42 8.47
CA ALA A 5 4.44 -26.42 9.46
C ALA A 5 3.38 -26.50 10.56
N ASN A 6 3.82 -26.69 11.80
CA ASN A 6 2.91 -26.69 12.96
C ASN A 6 2.50 -25.23 13.21
N GLU A 7 1.51 -24.75 12.43
CA GLU A 7 0.99 -23.39 12.57
C GLU A 7 0.23 -23.27 13.91
N PRO A 8 0.36 -22.14 14.61
CA PRO A 8 -0.40 -21.90 15.83
C PRO A 8 -1.90 -21.83 15.52
N GLU A 9 -2.73 -22.31 16.45
CA GLU A 9 -4.18 -22.12 16.36
C GLU A 9 -4.51 -20.62 16.44
N VAL A 10 -5.27 -20.14 15.46
CA VAL A 10 -5.61 -18.72 15.37
C VAL A 10 -6.69 -18.36 16.36
N THR A 11 -6.33 -17.47 17.27
CA THR A 11 -7.20 -16.87 18.28
C THR A 11 -7.46 -15.38 17.98
N LEU A 12 -8.40 -14.79 18.70
CA LEU A 12 -8.63 -13.34 18.62
C LEU A 12 -7.39 -12.53 19.03
N ASP A 13 -6.61 -13.03 19.98
CA ASP A 13 -5.40 -12.33 20.44
C ASP A 13 -4.33 -12.33 19.34
N ILE A 14 -4.12 -13.45 18.66
CA ILE A 14 -3.25 -13.50 17.47
C ILE A 14 -3.73 -12.54 16.38
N ALA A 15 -5.03 -12.49 16.13
CA ALA A 15 -5.58 -11.55 15.13
C ALA A 15 -5.31 -10.08 15.52
N ARG A 16 -5.41 -9.75 16.80
CA ARG A 16 -5.08 -8.41 17.33
C ARG A 16 -3.59 -8.09 17.25
N ASP A 17 -2.74 -9.04 17.57
CA ASP A 17 -1.28 -8.88 17.44
C ASP A 17 -0.86 -8.62 16.00
N LEU A 18 -1.60 -9.18 15.04
CA LEU A 18 -1.45 -8.90 13.61
C LEU A 18 -2.12 -7.58 13.14
N GLY A 19 -2.74 -6.83 14.06
CA GLY A 19 -3.35 -5.52 13.77
C GLY A 19 -4.80 -5.57 13.28
N LEU A 20 -5.48 -6.72 13.38
CA LEU A 20 -6.90 -6.83 13.04
C LEU A 20 -7.79 -6.45 14.22
N LEU A 21 -8.93 -5.83 13.93
CA LEU A 21 -9.98 -5.59 14.90
C LEU A 21 -10.80 -6.86 15.15
N LYS A 22 -11.50 -6.92 16.27
CA LYS A 22 -12.38 -8.04 16.59
C LYS A 22 -13.43 -8.28 15.51
N GLU A 23 -14.02 -7.20 15.04
CA GLU A 23 -15.06 -7.22 14.01
C GLU A 23 -14.53 -7.75 12.68
N GLU A 24 -13.29 -7.40 12.35
CA GLU A 24 -12.59 -7.90 11.15
C GLU A 24 -12.32 -9.40 11.27
N TYR A 25 -11.86 -9.87 12.42
CA TYR A 25 -11.64 -11.29 12.66
C TYR A 25 -12.93 -12.11 12.53
N GLU A 26 -14.04 -11.65 13.11
CA GLU A 26 -15.34 -12.32 12.97
C GLU A 26 -15.85 -12.30 11.52
N LEU A 27 -15.62 -11.19 10.80
CA LEU A 27 -15.96 -11.10 9.38
C LEU A 27 -15.14 -12.10 8.53
N ILE A 28 -13.84 -12.25 8.81
CA ILE A 28 -12.99 -13.24 8.13
C ILE A 28 -13.55 -14.67 8.33
N LYS A 29 -13.90 -15.03 9.56
CA LYS A 29 -14.52 -16.34 9.83
C LYS A 29 -15.81 -16.55 9.07
N THR A 30 -16.61 -15.50 8.96
CA THR A 30 -17.87 -15.53 8.20
C THR A 30 -17.61 -15.72 6.71
N ILE A 31 -16.66 -15.00 6.14
CA ILE A 31 -16.29 -15.11 4.71
C ILE A 31 -15.76 -16.52 4.39
N MET A 32 -14.91 -17.05 5.25
CA MET A 32 -14.27 -18.34 5.03
C MET A 32 -15.15 -19.54 5.42
N GLY A 33 -16.22 -19.31 6.19
CA GLY A 33 -17.07 -20.39 6.75
C GLY A 33 -16.37 -21.27 7.79
N ARG A 34 -15.17 -20.88 8.25
CA ARG A 34 -14.36 -21.60 9.23
C ARG A 34 -13.36 -20.68 9.92
N ASN A 35 -12.69 -21.17 10.93
CA ASN A 35 -11.54 -20.46 11.50
C ASN A 35 -10.37 -20.43 10.47
N PRO A 36 -9.74 -19.27 10.23
CA PRO A 36 -8.56 -19.20 9.36
C PRO A 36 -7.36 -19.88 10.00
N ASN A 37 -6.44 -20.41 9.20
CA ASN A 37 -5.12 -20.80 9.68
C ASN A 37 -4.21 -19.56 9.83
N PHE A 38 -3.00 -19.74 10.39
CA PHE A 38 -2.09 -18.63 10.67
C PHE A 38 -1.63 -17.89 9.39
N THR A 39 -1.38 -18.62 8.33
CA THR A 39 -1.01 -18.03 7.04
C THR A 39 -2.16 -17.19 6.47
N GLU A 40 -3.38 -17.71 6.50
CA GLU A 40 -4.57 -17.01 5.98
C GLU A 40 -4.86 -15.73 6.77
N ILE A 41 -4.85 -15.77 8.10
CA ILE A 41 -5.10 -14.57 8.91
C ILE A 41 -4.01 -13.52 8.70
N SER A 42 -2.75 -13.94 8.49
CA SER A 42 -1.64 -13.04 8.20
C SER A 42 -1.83 -12.34 6.85
N ILE A 43 -2.33 -13.05 5.83
CA ILE A 43 -2.66 -12.45 4.53
C ILE A 43 -3.77 -11.42 4.68
N TYR A 44 -4.86 -11.75 5.38
CA TYR A 44 -5.93 -10.80 5.65
C TYR A 44 -5.43 -9.56 6.41
N ALA A 45 -4.59 -9.75 7.43
CA ALA A 45 -4.02 -8.66 8.22
C ALA A 45 -3.23 -7.68 7.35
N VAL A 46 -2.43 -8.17 6.41
CA VAL A 46 -1.69 -7.33 5.48
C VAL A 46 -2.62 -6.63 4.50
N MET A 47 -3.53 -7.37 3.84
CA MET A 47 -4.43 -6.82 2.83
C MET A 47 -5.43 -5.81 3.41
N TRP A 48 -5.88 -6.00 4.65
CA TRP A 48 -6.80 -5.11 5.34
C TRP A 48 -6.10 -4.09 6.23
N SER A 49 -4.77 -4.01 6.16
CA SER A 49 -4.02 -2.95 6.84
C SER A 49 -4.30 -1.58 6.23
N GLU A 50 -4.03 -0.52 6.98
CA GLU A 50 -4.12 0.85 6.48
C GLU A 50 -3.22 1.07 5.26
N HIS A 51 -2.07 0.39 5.22
CA HIS A 51 -1.12 0.50 4.12
C HIS A 51 -1.68 -0.01 2.78
N CYS A 52 -2.38 -1.14 2.76
CA CYS A 52 -2.92 -1.73 1.54
C CYS A 52 -4.33 -1.26 1.20
N SER A 53 -5.20 -1.13 2.21
CA SER A 53 -6.62 -0.86 2.00
C SER A 53 -7.02 0.60 2.20
N TYR A 54 -6.17 1.42 2.82
CA TYR A 54 -6.50 2.79 3.22
C TYR A 54 -7.78 2.87 4.06
N LYS A 55 -8.09 1.83 4.84
CA LYS A 55 -9.39 1.65 5.51
C LYS A 55 -9.83 2.82 6.39
N ASN A 56 -8.89 3.55 6.98
CA ASN A 56 -9.18 4.74 7.79
C ASN A 56 -8.93 6.03 7.00
N SER A 57 -7.88 6.09 6.18
CA SER A 57 -7.47 7.30 5.47
C SER A 57 -8.26 7.55 4.18
N ILE A 58 -8.84 6.52 3.55
CA ILE A 58 -9.57 6.68 2.28
C ILE A 58 -10.68 7.74 2.34
N LYS A 59 -11.34 7.86 3.49
CA LYS A 59 -12.35 8.87 3.76
C LYS A 59 -11.80 10.30 3.59
N TRP A 60 -10.59 10.53 4.09
CA TRP A 60 -9.91 11.82 4.03
C TRP A 60 -9.26 12.05 2.67
N LEU A 61 -8.66 11.02 2.07
CA LEU A 61 -8.10 11.09 0.73
C LEU A 61 -9.15 11.51 -0.31
N LYS A 62 -10.40 11.06 -0.14
CA LYS A 62 -11.52 11.46 -1.01
C LYS A 62 -11.93 12.92 -0.87
N THR A 63 -11.53 13.61 0.19
CA THR A 63 -11.82 15.05 0.37
C THR A 63 -10.77 15.96 -0.25
N LEU A 64 -9.61 15.41 -0.65
CA LEU A 64 -8.57 16.18 -1.31
C LEU A 64 -9.01 16.60 -2.71
N PRO A 65 -8.57 17.78 -3.20
CA PRO A 65 -8.81 18.20 -4.57
C PRO A 65 -8.25 17.17 -5.56
N ARG A 66 -9.06 16.78 -6.54
CA ARG A 66 -8.71 15.77 -7.54
C ARG A 66 -8.77 16.29 -8.96
N GLU A 67 -9.08 17.55 -9.10
CA GLU A 67 -9.26 18.23 -10.39
C GLU A 67 -8.47 19.55 -10.40
N GLY A 68 -7.96 19.91 -11.55
CA GLY A 68 -7.24 21.16 -11.77
C GLY A 68 -6.90 21.31 -13.26
N SER A 69 -6.79 22.56 -13.72
CA SER A 69 -6.57 22.87 -15.14
C SER A 69 -5.25 22.34 -15.70
N GLY A 70 -4.26 22.08 -14.84
CA GLY A 70 -2.97 21.51 -15.24
C GLY A 70 -2.87 20.00 -15.05
N LEU A 71 -3.91 19.33 -14.55
CA LEU A 71 -3.87 17.89 -14.28
C LEU A 71 -4.10 17.11 -15.58
N LEU A 72 -3.14 16.27 -15.97
CA LEU A 72 -3.19 15.46 -17.19
C LEU A 72 -3.70 14.03 -16.95
N ALA A 73 -3.60 13.54 -15.73
CA ALA A 73 -4.15 12.24 -15.33
C ALA A 73 -4.95 12.38 -14.03
N LYS A 74 -6.10 11.72 -13.96
CA LYS A 74 -6.96 11.76 -12.76
C LYS A 74 -6.33 11.01 -11.60
N ALA A 75 -6.71 11.37 -10.39
CA ALA A 75 -6.23 10.69 -9.18
C ALA A 75 -6.58 9.21 -9.19
N GLY A 76 -5.56 8.35 -9.15
CA GLY A 76 -5.68 6.89 -9.17
C GLY A 76 -5.78 6.26 -10.57
N GLU A 77 -5.68 7.06 -11.63
CA GLU A 77 -5.66 6.57 -13.02
C GLU A 77 -4.28 6.03 -13.40
N GLU A 78 -3.23 6.65 -12.87
CA GLU A 78 -1.84 6.33 -13.16
C GLU A 78 -1.01 6.12 -11.88
N ASN A 79 0.18 5.56 -12.04
CA ASN A 79 1.09 5.26 -10.92
C ASN A 79 1.79 6.51 -10.35
N ALA A 80 1.79 7.61 -11.09
CA ALA A 80 2.40 8.88 -10.70
C ALA A 80 1.47 10.05 -11.02
N GLY A 81 1.64 11.18 -10.35
CA GLY A 81 0.98 12.42 -10.72
C GLY A 81 1.55 12.95 -12.02
N LEU A 82 0.69 13.53 -12.87
CA LEU A 82 1.08 14.11 -14.14
C LEU A 82 0.45 15.48 -14.32
N ILE A 83 1.27 16.50 -14.45
CA ILE A 83 0.83 17.89 -14.60
C ILE A 83 1.44 18.54 -15.83
N ASP A 84 0.65 19.38 -16.50
CA ASP A 84 1.11 20.26 -17.57
C ASP A 84 1.92 21.42 -16.96
N ILE A 85 3.14 21.60 -17.44
CA ILE A 85 4.02 22.71 -17.07
C ILE A 85 4.19 23.73 -18.20
N GLY A 86 3.38 23.62 -19.23
CA GLY A 86 3.38 24.53 -20.38
C GLY A 86 4.36 24.13 -21.49
N ASN A 87 4.24 24.80 -22.61
CA ASN A 87 5.09 24.61 -23.80
C ASN A 87 5.14 23.19 -24.36
N GLY A 88 4.09 22.38 -24.12
CA GLY A 88 4.03 20.98 -24.51
C GLY A 88 4.83 20.03 -23.61
N TRP A 89 5.23 20.49 -22.44
CA TRP A 89 5.92 19.69 -21.44
C TRP A 89 4.99 19.26 -20.31
N ALA A 90 5.20 18.05 -19.82
CA ALA A 90 4.53 17.51 -18.64
C ALA A 90 5.56 17.13 -17.58
N CYS A 91 5.22 17.32 -16.33
CA CYS A 91 6.00 16.84 -15.19
C CYS A 91 5.30 15.61 -14.57
N ALA A 92 5.99 14.48 -14.57
CA ALA A 92 5.59 13.30 -13.79
C ALA A 92 6.28 13.35 -12.43
N PHE A 93 5.51 13.13 -11.36
CA PHE A 93 6.06 13.14 -10.00
C PHE A 93 5.43 12.05 -9.12
N LYS A 94 6.21 11.58 -8.15
CA LYS A 94 5.79 10.62 -7.14
C LYS A 94 6.30 11.06 -5.78
N ILE A 95 5.48 10.84 -4.76
CA ILE A 95 5.87 11.01 -3.36
C ILE A 95 5.34 9.82 -2.56
N GLU A 96 6.18 9.23 -1.73
CA GLU A 96 5.84 8.11 -0.87
C GLU A 96 6.46 8.29 0.52
N SER A 97 5.83 7.70 1.53
CA SER A 97 6.39 7.59 2.87
C SER A 97 6.77 6.14 3.16
N HIS A 98 7.91 5.92 3.82
CA HIS A 98 8.45 4.59 4.13
C HIS A 98 8.88 4.54 5.60
N ASN A 99 7.93 4.70 6.52
CA ASN A 99 8.24 4.90 7.94
C ASN A 99 8.91 3.68 8.60
N HIS A 100 8.24 2.54 8.65
CA HIS A 100 8.74 1.36 9.37
C HIS A 100 10.01 0.76 8.77
N PRO A 101 10.09 0.48 7.46
CA PRO A 101 11.32 -0.01 6.85
C PRO A 101 12.51 0.94 7.05
N SER A 102 12.28 2.25 6.93
CA SER A 102 13.33 3.26 7.11
C SER A 102 13.83 3.34 8.56
N ALA A 103 12.98 3.07 9.54
CA ALA A 103 13.36 3.06 10.95
C ALA A 103 14.25 1.85 11.31
N ILE A 104 14.08 0.73 10.62
CA ILE A 104 14.79 -0.54 10.91
C ILE A 104 16.06 -0.65 10.07
N GLU A 105 15.96 -0.47 8.75
CA GLU A 105 17.05 -0.64 7.79
C GLU A 105 17.09 0.55 6.80
N PRO A 106 17.55 1.73 7.25
CA PRO A 106 17.46 2.96 6.46
C PRO A 106 18.20 2.88 5.13
N TYR A 107 19.37 2.26 5.07
CA TYR A 107 20.15 2.14 3.83
C TYR A 107 19.44 1.24 2.81
N GLN A 108 19.03 0.06 3.21
CA GLN A 108 18.33 -0.88 2.32
C GLN A 108 16.98 -0.34 1.89
N CYS A 109 16.29 0.32 2.81
CA CYS A 109 15.04 1.00 2.50
C CYS A 109 15.25 2.10 1.46
N ALA A 110 16.22 2.98 1.63
CA ALA A 110 16.50 4.05 0.68
C ALA A 110 16.75 3.50 -0.73
N ALA A 111 17.54 2.43 -0.88
CA ALA A 111 17.79 1.80 -2.17
C ALA A 111 16.52 1.24 -2.81
N THR A 112 15.72 0.50 -2.05
CA THR A 112 14.48 -0.13 -2.55
C THR A 112 13.39 0.90 -2.82
N CYS A 113 13.20 1.87 -1.92
CA CYS A 113 12.16 2.89 -2.04
C CYS A 113 12.44 3.84 -3.20
N LEU A 114 13.68 4.29 -3.36
CA LEU A 114 14.09 5.11 -4.50
C LEU A 114 13.87 4.36 -5.82
N GLY A 115 14.23 3.07 -5.86
CA GLY A 115 13.99 2.22 -7.02
C GLY A 115 12.49 2.09 -7.36
N GLY A 116 11.63 1.95 -6.35
CA GLY A 116 10.17 1.92 -6.49
C GLY A 116 9.61 3.22 -7.05
N ILE A 117 10.02 4.36 -6.50
CA ILE A 117 9.59 5.68 -6.97
C ILE A 117 10.03 5.93 -8.42
N HIS A 118 11.27 5.60 -8.76
CA HIS A 118 11.77 5.71 -10.13
C HIS A 118 11.00 4.80 -11.08
N ARG A 119 10.67 3.58 -10.66
CA ARG A 119 9.88 2.66 -11.48
C ARG A 119 8.53 3.26 -11.87
N ASP A 120 7.82 3.89 -10.93
CA ASP A 120 6.54 4.53 -11.21
C ASP A 120 6.67 5.68 -12.21
N ILE A 121 7.75 6.47 -12.14
CA ILE A 121 8.05 7.50 -13.13
C ILE A 121 8.36 6.90 -14.52
N PHE A 122 9.13 5.80 -14.57
CA PHE A 122 9.44 5.12 -15.83
C PHE A 122 8.19 4.51 -16.48
N THR A 123 7.23 4.01 -15.71
CA THR A 123 5.97 3.49 -16.27
C THR A 123 5.15 4.57 -16.98
N MET A 124 5.37 5.85 -16.65
CA MET A 124 4.77 7.01 -17.32
C MET A 124 5.53 7.41 -18.60
N GLY A 125 6.59 6.70 -18.98
CA GLY A 125 7.47 7.07 -20.08
C GLY A 125 8.35 8.29 -19.80
N ALA A 126 8.39 8.74 -18.53
CA ALA A 126 9.17 9.89 -18.11
C ALA A 126 10.56 9.49 -17.63
N ARG A 127 11.53 10.40 -17.77
CA ARG A 127 12.89 10.23 -17.26
C ARG A 127 13.02 10.96 -15.92
N PRO A 128 13.44 10.30 -14.83
CA PRO A 128 13.75 10.97 -13.57
C PRO A 128 14.86 12.02 -13.75
N ILE A 129 14.62 13.21 -13.22
CA ILE A 129 15.57 14.33 -13.26
C ILE A 129 15.97 14.82 -11.88
N ALA A 130 15.20 14.44 -10.86
CA ALA A 130 15.47 14.74 -9.46
C ALA A 130 14.88 13.65 -8.57
N ALA A 131 15.51 13.43 -7.40
CA ALA A 131 15.03 12.56 -6.32
C ALA A 131 15.45 13.13 -4.95
#